data_c98f9de2d21fd001a492aadab79bd508
#
_entry.id   c98f9de2d21fd001a492aadab79bd508
#
_cell.length_a   1.000
_cell.length_b   1.000
_cell.length_c   1.000
_cell.angle_alpha   90.00
_cell.angle_beta   90.00
_cell.angle_gamma   90.00
#
_symmetry.space_group_name_H-M   'P 1'
#
loop_
_entity.id
_entity.type
_entity.pdbx_description
1 polymer ?
#
loop_
_entity_poly.entity_id
_entity_poly.type
_entity_poly.pdbx_seq_one_letter_code
_entity_poly.pdbx_strand_id
1 'polypeptide(L)'
;MAQTLFDKVWNKHVLTGKEGEPQLLYIDLHLIHEVTSPQAFEGLRLQKRQLRRPDLTFATLDHNVPTIDIFNIRDEIANKQITTLQKNAKDFGVHIFDMGSDEQGIVHMVGPETGLTQPGKTIVCGDSHTATHGAFGAIAFGIGT
;
A
#
# COMPACT_ATOMS: atom_id res chain seq x y z
N MET A 1 24.12 21.58 10.45
CA MET A 1 23.22 21.43 11.61
C MET A 1 22.92 19.93 11.82
N ALA A 2 22.65 19.51 13.06
CA ALA A 2 22.22 18.14 13.32
C ALA A 2 20.83 17.93 12.69
N GLN A 3 20.63 16.80 12.02
CA GLN A 3 19.36 16.42 11.39
C GLN A 3 18.70 15.32 12.20
N THR A 4 17.37 15.40 12.33
CA THR A 4 16.56 14.32 12.88
C THR A 4 16.51 13.14 11.89
N LEU A 5 16.03 11.98 12.33
CA LEU A 5 15.78 10.85 11.42
C LEU A 5 14.78 11.23 10.32
N PHE A 6 13.72 11.95 10.70
CA PHE A 6 12.73 12.47 9.74
C PHE A 6 13.42 13.32 8.66
N ASP A 7 14.22 14.31 9.03
CA ASP A 7 14.90 15.18 8.06
C ASP A 7 15.78 14.40 7.10
N LYS A 8 16.49 13.39 7.62
CA LYS A 8 17.37 12.54 6.81
C LYS A 8 16.61 11.70 5.79
N VAL A 9 15.50 11.10 6.20
CA VAL A 9 14.68 10.30 5.29
C VAL A 9 13.95 11.21 4.30
N TRP A 10 13.32 12.28 4.78
CA TRP A 10 12.62 13.25 3.95
C TRP A 10 13.51 13.79 2.84
N ASN A 11 14.67 14.35 3.20
CA ASN A 11 15.59 14.99 2.27
C ASN A 11 16.14 14.04 1.20
N LYS A 12 16.23 12.73 1.51
CA LYS A 12 16.62 11.71 0.52
C LYS A 12 15.53 11.42 -0.52
N HIS A 13 14.28 11.70 -0.20
CA HIS A 13 13.13 11.34 -1.03
C HIS A 13 12.50 12.54 -1.74
N VAL A 14 12.89 13.76 -1.40
CA VAL A 14 12.44 14.97 -2.13
C VAL A 14 13.03 14.97 -3.52
N LEU A 15 12.13 14.92 -4.53
CA LEU A 15 12.50 15.01 -5.95
C LEU A 15 12.50 16.46 -6.44
N THR A 16 11.55 17.27 -5.95
CA THR A 16 11.42 18.69 -6.30
C THR A 16 10.55 19.41 -5.28
N GLY A 17 10.66 20.75 -5.24
CA GLY A 17 10.00 21.64 -4.30
C GLY A 17 11.00 22.28 -3.34
N LYS A 18 10.60 23.38 -2.70
CA LYS A 18 11.42 24.11 -1.72
C LYS A 18 10.92 23.84 -0.31
N GLU A 19 11.78 24.01 0.66
CA GLU A 19 11.42 23.97 2.08
C GLU A 19 10.32 25.01 2.37
N GLY A 20 9.25 24.58 3.08
CA GLY A 20 8.08 25.42 3.36
C GLY A 20 7.02 25.46 2.25
N GLU A 21 7.25 24.83 1.10
CA GLU A 21 6.32 24.70 -0.01
C GLU A 21 5.94 23.23 -0.22
N PRO A 22 4.87 22.92 -0.98
CA PRO A 22 4.58 21.54 -1.38
C PRO A 22 5.76 20.91 -2.12
N GLN A 23 6.14 19.71 -1.70
CA GLN A 23 7.25 18.96 -2.27
C GLN A 23 6.77 17.64 -2.89
N LEU A 24 7.41 17.22 -3.95
CA LEU A 24 7.21 15.91 -4.55
C LEU A 24 8.18 14.91 -3.93
N LEU A 25 7.64 13.86 -3.33
CA LEU A 25 8.43 12.79 -2.72
C LEU A 25 8.44 11.53 -3.61
N TYR A 26 9.57 10.87 -3.67
CA TYR A 26 9.64 9.49 -4.14
C TYR A 26 9.06 8.56 -3.07
N ILE A 27 8.29 7.56 -3.50
CA ILE A 27 7.71 6.54 -2.61
C ILE A 27 8.37 5.19 -2.89
N ASP A 28 8.95 4.60 -1.83
CA ASP A 28 9.65 3.31 -1.91
C ASP A 28 8.73 2.11 -1.83
N LEU A 29 7.56 2.26 -1.19
CA LEU A 29 6.63 1.17 -0.98
C LEU A 29 5.19 1.68 -0.98
N HIS A 30 4.36 1.06 -1.80
CA HIS A 30 2.91 1.29 -1.81
C HIS A 30 2.20 0.00 -1.41
N LEU A 31 1.58 0.01 -0.25
CA LEU A 31 0.72 -1.08 0.21
C LEU A 31 -0.73 -0.77 -0.16
N ILE A 32 -1.44 -1.77 -0.65
CA ILE A 32 -2.84 -1.63 -1.06
C ILE A 32 -3.68 -2.79 -0.53
N HIS A 33 -4.97 -2.53 -0.34
CA HIS A 33 -5.95 -3.53 0.07
C HIS A 33 -7.27 -3.36 -0.71
N GLU A 34 -8.21 -4.27 -0.50
CA GLU A 34 -9.40 -4.41 -1.34
C GLU A 34 -10.43 -3.29 -1.19
N VAL A 35 -10.42 -2.56 -0.06
CA VAL A 35 -11.46 -1.56 0.21
C VAL A 35 -11.24 -0.25 -0.55
N THR A 36 -10.02 0.27 -0.57
CA THR A 36 -9.72 1.60 -1.12
C THR A 36 -9.13 1.56 -2.52
N SER A 37 -8.42 0.50 -2.90
CA SER A 37 -7.71 0.42 -4.19
C SER A 37 -8.56 0.32 -5.46
N PRO A 38 -9.81 -0.17 -5.46
CA PRO A 38 -10.58 -0.33 -6.69
C PRO A 38 -10.72 0.95 -7.52
N GLN A 39 -10.94 2.08 -6.85
CA GLN A 39 -11.12 3.39 -7.51
C GLN A 39 -9.83 3.87 -8.18
N ALA A 40 -8.68 3.65 -7.56
CA ALA A 40 -7.39 4.00 -8.14
C ALA A 40 -7.12 3.21 -9.44
N PHE A 41 -7.34 1.91 -9.43
CA PHE A 41 -7.20 1.06 -10.64
C PHE A 41 -8.18 1.43 -11.74
N GLU A 42 -9.42 1.78 -11.39
CA GLU A 42 -10.40 2.25 -12.36
C GLU A 42 -9.96 3.58 -12.98
N GLY A 43 -9.44 4.51 -12.18
CA GLY A 43 -8.85 5.75 -12.67
C GLY A 43 -7.71 5.52 -13.66
N LEU A 44 -6.83 4.54 -13.41
CA LEU A 44 -5.77 4.16 -14.34
C LEU A 44 -6.33 3.61 -15.66
N ARG A 45 -7.35 2.75 -15.61
CA ARG A 45 -8.00 2.20 -16.82
C ARG A 45 -8.66 3.29 -17.66
N LEU A 46 -9.43 4.18 -17.04
CA LEU A 46 -10.10 5.28 -17.73
C LEU A 46 -9.11 6.21 -18.43
N GLN A 47 -7.96 6.44 -17.81
CA GLN A 47 -6.89 7.26 -18.38
C GLN A 47 -5.96 6.49 -19.31
N LYS A 48 -6.18 5.19 -19.52
CA LYS A 48 -5.32 4.29 -20.29
C LYS A 48 -3.86 4.28 -19.82
N ARG A 49 -3.66 4.39 -18.51
CA ARG A 49 -2.34 4.38 -17.87
C ARG A 49 -2.03 3.00 -17.28
N GLN A 50 -0.75 2.65 -17.34
CA GLN A 50 -0.20 1.52 -16.60
C GLN A 50 0.25 1.95 -15.21
N LEU A 51 0.33 1.00 -14.29
CA LEU A 51 0.97 1.23 -13.00
C LEU A 51 2.47 1.45 -13.23
N ARG A 52 3.01 2.54 -12.69
CA ARG A 52 4.39 2.94 -12.96
C ARG A 52 5.42 2.00 -12.31
N ARG A 53 5.15 1.55 -11.08
CA ARG A 53 6.06 0.71 -10.30
C ARG A 53 5.30 -0.45 -9.64
N PRO A 54 4.86 -1.43 -10.42
CA PRO A 54 4.21 -2.62 -9.87
C PRO A 54 5.14 -3.41 -8.93
N ASP A 55 6.44 -3.32 -9.13
CA ASP A 55 7.49 -3.93 -8.30
C ASP A 55 7.63 -3.29 -6.91
N LEU A 56 7.10 -2.09 -6.70
CA LEU A 56 7.05 -1.40 -5.40
C LEU A 56 5.63 -1.32 -4.83
N THR A 57 4.67 -1.98 -5.46
CA THR A 57 3.27 -2.03 -5.03
C THR A 57 2.91 -3.46 -4.62
N PHE A 58 2.41 -3.61 -3.41
CA PHE A 58 2.03 -4.91 -2.85
C PHE A 58 0.63 -4.87 -2.30
N ALA A 59 -0.16 -5.88 -2.68
CA ALA A 59 -1.55 -6.01 -2.28
C ALA A 59 -1.73 -7.08 -1.22
N THR A 60 -2.65 -6.86 -0.28
CA THR A 60 -3.14 -7.91 0.63
C THR A 60 -4.65 -7.85 0.74
N LEU A 61 -5.25 -8.96 1.13
CA LEU A 61 -6.67 -9.08 1.44
C LEU A 61 -6.82 -9.23 2.95
N ASP A 62 -7.33 -8.19 3.63
CA ASP A 62 -7.39 -8.17 5.08
C ASP A 62 -8.66 -7.54 5.69
N HIS A 63 -9.30 -6.60 5.00
CA HIS A 63 -10.45 -5.87 5.55
C HIS A 63 -11.77 -6.63 5.45
N ASN A 64 -11.95 -7.39 4.37
CA ASN A 64 -13.22 -8.08 4.05
C ASN A 64 -13.12 -9.61 4.14
N VAL A 65 -11.99 -10.13 4.54
CA VAL A 65 -11.80 -11.57 4.68
C VAL A 65 -12.48 -12.06 5.96
N PRO A 66 -13.40 -13.05 5.88
CA PRO A 66 -14.02 -13.62 7.07
C PRO A 66 -12.99 -14.27 7.99
N THR A 67 -13.24 -14.25 9.29
CA THR A 67 -12.39 -14.93 10.29
C THR A 67 -12.70 -16.42 10.43
N ILE A 68 -13.85 -16.86 9.92
CA ILE A 68 -14.29 -18.27 9.89
C ILE A 68 -14.68 -18.59 8.47
N ASP A 69 -14.24 -19.75 7.95
CA ASP A 69 -14.53 -20.21 6.59
C ASP A 69 -14.18 -19.14 5.55
N ILE A 70 -12.92 -18.79 5.51
CA ILE A 70 -12.38 -17.62 4.77
C ILE A 70 -12.75 -17.63 3.28
N PHE A 71 -12.99 -18.79 2.68
CA PHE A 71 -13.37 -18.91 1.26
C PHE A 71 -14.88 -18.80 1.01
N ASN A 72 -15.70 -18.73 2.06
CA ASN A 72 -17.16 -18.62 1.94
C ASN A 72 -17.64 -17.21 2.30
N ILE A 73 -17.34 -16.26 1.43
CA ILE A 73 -17.66 -14.85 1.63
C ILE A 73 -19.14 -14.63 1.29
N ARG A 74 -19.98 -14.48 2.30
CA ARG A 74 -21.43 -14.32 2.17
C ARG A 74 -21.86 -12.90 1.83
N ASP A 75 -21.07 -11.90 2.22
CA ASP A 75 -21.35 -10.52 1.89
C ASP A 75 -20.96 -10.24 0.44
N GLU A 76 -21.93 -9.83 -0.37
CA GLU A 76 -21.72 -9.58 -1.81
C GLU A 76 -20.77 -8.42 -2.09
N ILE A 77 -20.77 -7.38 -1.24
CA ILE A 77 -19.89 -6.21 -1.37
C ILE A 77 -18.45 -6.62 -1.05
N ALA A 78 -18.26 -7.31 0.07
CA ALA A 78 -16.96 -7.84 0.47
C ALA A 78 -16.39 -8.77 -0.62
N ASN A 79 -17.18 -9.71 -1.11
CA ASN A 79 -16.77 -10.62 -2.18
C ASN A 79 -16.38 -9.87 -3.47
N LYS A 80 -17.17 -8.86 -3.84
CA LYS A 80 -16.86 -8.03 -5.01
C LYS A 80 -15.56 -7.25 -4.84
N GLN A 81 -15.28 -6.69 -3.67
CA GLN A 81 -14.04 -5.96 -3.39
C GLN A 81 -12.82 -6.90 -3.45
N ILE A 82 -12.91 -8.07 -2.82
CA ILE A 82 -11.87 -9.10 -2.85
C ILE A 82 -11.56 -9.52 -4.29
N THR A 83 -12.57 -9.96 -5.02
CA THR A 83 -12.40 -10.42 -6.42
C THR A 83 -11.91 -9.31 -7.34
N THR A 84 -12.30 -8.07 -7.07
CA THR A 84 -11.81 -6.90 -7.81
C THR A 84 -10.33 -6.65 -7.55
N LEU A 85 -9.86 -6.74 -6.31
CA LEU A 85 -8.42 -6.59 -6.02
C LEU A 85 -7.61 -7.71 -6.66
N GLN A 86 -8.04 -8.96 -6.56
CA GLN A 86 -7.38 -10.10 -7.21
C GLN A 86 -7.25 -9.88 -8.73
N LYS A 87 -8.34 -9.45 -9.37
CA LYS A 87 -8.34 -9.12 -10.79
C LYS A 87 -7.39 -7.93 -11.09
N ASN A 88 -7.43 -6.88 -10.31
CA ASN A 88 -6.57 -5.71 -10.48
C ASN A 88 -5.10 -6.07 -10.33
N ALA A 89 -4.74 -6.84 -9.32
CA ALA A 89 -3.38 -7.31 -9.10
C ALA A 89 -2.85 -8.07 -10.31
N LYS A 90 -3.67 -8.98 -10.86
CA LYS A 90 -3.32 -9.72 -12.08
C LYS A 90 -3.17 -8.81 -13.30
N ASP A 91 -4.12 -7.91 -13.53
CA ASP A 91 -4.15 -7.03 -14.71
C ASP A 91 -2.98 -6.05 -14.74
N PHE A 92 -2.54 -5.58 -13.57
CA PHE A 92 -1.48 -4.57 -13.42
C PHE A 92 -0.13 -5.13 -12.97
N GLY A 93 -0.02 -6.45 -12.82
CA GLY A 93 1.23 -7.12 -12.43
C GLY A 93 1.69 -6.83 -11.00
N VAL A 94 0.74 -6.60 -10.09
CA VAL A 94 1.00 -6.36 -8.66
C VAL A 94 1.08 -7.69 -7.93
N HIS A 95 2.09 -7.84 -7.07
CA HIS A 95 2.15 -8.97 -6.15
C HIS A 95 1.04 -8.88 -5.10
N ILE A 96 0.32 -9.99 -4.89
CA ILE A 96 -0.76 -10.07 -3.92
C ILE A 96 -0.51 -11.21 -2.92
N PHE A 97 -0.57 -10.87 -1.64
CA PHE A 97 -0.67 -11.81 -0.53
C PHE A 97 -2.14 -12.26 -0.43
N ASP A 98 -2.46 -13.27 -1.22
CA ASP A 98 -3.84 -13.69 -1.47
C ASP A 98 -4.40 -14.55 -0.34
N MET A 99 -5.72 -14.70 -0.29
CA MET A 99 -6.41 -15.54 0.70
C MET A 99 -5.88 -16.98 0.67
N GLY A 100 -5.55 -17.48 1.86
CA GLY A 100 -5.06 -18.84 2.05
C GLY A 100 -3.58 -19.05 1.71
N SER A 101 -2.85 -18.00 1.34
CA SER A 101 -1.39 -18.06 1.29
C SER A 101 -0.80 -17.95 2.70
N ASP A 102 0.39 -18.51 2.90
CA ASP A 102 1.11 -18.44 4.18
C ASP A 102 1.52 -17.02 4.58
N GLU A 103 1.52 -16.10 3.61
CA GLU A 103 1.91 -14.71 3.79
C GLU A 103 0.71 -13.75 3.87
N GLN A 104 -0.54 -14.27 3.78
CA GLN A 104 -1.73 -13.44 3.95
C GLN A 104 -1.78 -12.86 5.36
N GLY A 105 -2.10 -11.58 5.48
CA GLY A 105 -2.23 -10.94 6.79
C GLY A 105 -2.71 -9.51 6.69
N ILE A 106 -2.84 -8.89 7.86
CA ILE A 106 -3.19 -7.47 7.98
C ILE A 106 -2.12 -6.63 7.29
N VAL A 107 -2.52 -5.67 6.46
CA VAL A 107 -1.62 -4.89 5.60
C VAL A 107 -0.42 -4.30 6.34
N HIS A 108 -0.62 -3.80 7.57
CA HIS A 108 0.46 -3.21 8.37
C HIS A 108 1.30 -4.24 9.16
N MET A 109 0.93 -5.52 9.11
CA MET A 109 1.73 -6.65 9.60
C MET A 109 2.51 -7.30 8.47
N VAL A 110 1.88 -7.49 7.32
CA VAL A 110 2.51 -8.05 6.12
C VAL A 110 3.77 -7.28 5.74
N GLY A 111 3.70 -5.95 5.71
CA GLY A 111 4.86 -5.12 5.35
C GLY A 111 6.11 -5.39 6.19
N PRO A 112 6.04 -5.35 7.54
CA PRO A 112 7.16 -5.69 8.41
C PRO A 112 7.58 -7.15 8.36
N GLU A 113 6.63 -8.10 8.41
CA GLU A 113 6.90 -9.53 8.51
C GLU A 113 7.57 -10.10 7.25
N THR A 114 7.22 -9.56 6.09
CA THR A 114 7.85 -9.93 4.81
C THR A 114 9.13 -9.13 4.50
N GLY A 115 9.53 -8.21 5.40
CA GLY A 115 10.72 -7.37 5.21
C GLY A 115 10.54 -6.23 4.18
N LEU A 116 9.33 -5.96 3.74
CA LEU A 116 9.03 -4.84 2.84
C LEU A 116 9.18 -3.49 3.55
N THR A 117 8.69 -3.40 4.80
CA THR A 117 8.88 -2.23 5.65
C THR A 117 10.28 -2.22 6.22
N GLN A 118 11.05 -1.18 5.92
CA GLN A 118 12.43 -1.04 6.40
C GLN A 118 12.72 0.38 6.84
N PRO A 119 13.71 0.58 7.76
CA PRO A 119 14.15 1.91 8.14
C PRO A 119 14.58 2.75 6.93
N GLY A 120 14.24 4.01 6.95
CA GLY A 120 14.65 4.96 5.93
C GLY A 120 13.83 4.94 4.65
N LYS A 121 12.77 4.14 4.56
CA LYS A 121 11.83 4.13 3.43
C LYS A 121 10.70 5.15 3.60
N THR A 122 10.12 5.54 2.48
CA THR A 122 8.83 6.22 2.39
C THR A 122 7.75 5.21 1.99
N ILE A 123 6.65 5.17 2.74
CA ILE A 123 5.59 4.16 2.59
C ILE A 123 4.24 4.84 2.52
N VAL A 124 3.39 4.42 1.60
CA VAL A 124 2.01 4.88 1.51
C VAL A 124 1.03 3.70 1.45
N CYS A 125 -0.17 3.93 1.97
CA CYS A 125 -1.30 3.00 1.88
C CYS A 125 -2.60 3.79 1.94
N GLY A 126 -3.65 3.31 1.31
CA GLY A 126 -5.00 3.85 1.41
C GLY A 126 -5.70 3.49 2.73
N ASP A 127 -4.99 3.59 3.85
CA ASP A 127 -5.44 3.21 5.20
C ASP A 127 -4.97 4.22 6.25
N SER A 128 -5.83 4.50 7.23
CA SER A 128 -5.59 5.50 8.29
C SER A 128 -4.48 5.11 9.27
N HIS A 129 -4.14 3.82 9.38
CA HIS A 129 -3.12 3.31 10.31
C HIS A 129 -1.72 3.20 9.68
N THR A 130 -1.53 3.68 8.47
CA THR A 130 -0.24 3.59 7.73
C THR A 130 0.93 4.19 8.51
N ALA A 131 0.70 5.24 9.29
CA ALA A 131 1.75 5.87 10.11
C ALA A 131 2.42 4.91 11.11
N THR A 132 1.82 3.75 11.41
CA THR A 132 2.40 2.72 12.30
C THR A 132 3.74 2.20 11.79
N HIS A 133 4.01 2.24 10.48
CA HIS A 133 5.30 1.86 9.91
C HIS A 133 6.44 2.78 10.37
N GLY A 134 6.13 3.94 10.94
CA GLY A 134 7.09 4.82 11.60
C GLY A 134 7.83 4.16 12.77
N ALA A 135 7.21 3.16 13.43
CA ALA A 135 7.86 2.38 14.48
C ALA A 135 9.09 1.61 13.98
N PHE A 136 9.17 1.36 12.68
CA PHE A 136 10.31 0.72 12.01
C PHE A 136 11.29 1.71 11.39
N GLY A 137 11.16 3.02 11.70
CA GLY A 137 12.04 4.05 11.17
C GLY A 137 11.75 4.44 9.71
N ALA A 138 10.57 4.16 9.20
CA ALA A 138 10.08 4.64 7.92
C ALA A 138 9.33 5.98 8.08
N ILE A 139 9.18 6.73 6.99
CA ILE A 139 8.17 7.79 6.89
C ILE A 139 6.97 7.22 6.16
N ALA A 140 5.83 7.17 6.85
CA ALA A 140 4.66 6.50 6.33
C ALA A 140 3.41 7.38 6.42
N PHE A 141 2.61 7.37 5.34
CA PHE A 141 1.41 8.19 5.22
C PHE A 141 0.20 7.36 4.80
N GLY A 142 -0.94 7.60 5.46
CA GLY A 142 -2.24 7.29 4.89
C GLY A 142 -2.55 8.26 3.75
N ILE A 143 -2.96 7.73 2.61
CA ILE A 143 -3.34 8.53 1.42
C ILE A 143 -4.77 8.24 1.00
N GLY A 144 -5.41 9.22 0.36
CA GLY A 144 -6.65 8.99 -0.38
C GLY A 144 -6.40 8.29 -1.72
N THR A 145 -7.42 7.60 -2.23
CA THR A 145 -7.40 6.90 -3.52
C THR A 145 -8.42 7.49 -4.48
#